data_a2654d89aad64758d6c23b58b0347ad4
#
_entry.id   a2654d89aad64758d6c23b58b0347ad4
#
_cell.length_a   1.000
_cell.length_b   1.000
_cell.length_c   1.000
_cell.angle_alpha   90.00
_cell.angle_beta   90.00
_cell.angle_gamma   90.00
#
_symmetry.space_group_name_H-M   'P 1'
#
loop_
_entity.id
_entity.type
_entity.pdbx_description
1 polymer ?
#
loop_
_entity_poly.entity_id
_entity_poly.type
_entity_poly.pdbx_seq_one_letter_code
_entity_poly.pdbx_strand_id
1 'polypeptide(L)'
;YIDIDSVGICLKCKQPLYLAETTFDVGQAWKATTTTEALARLANLPSFLIFYKVENNAVVSFRVKQLTPEKHKKEVLLEPRAWVQAMELLQDRHNLVCKK
;
A
#
# COMPACT_ATOMS: atom_id res chain seq x y z
N TYR A 1 -5.79 -18.05 -9.61
CA TYR A 1 -5.43 -17.82 -8.20
C TYR A 1 -4.42 -16.68 -8.09
N ILE A 2 -4.70 -15.71 -7.24
CA ILE A 2 -3.81 -14.56 -7.04
C ILE A 2 -3.79 -14.19 -5.58
N ASP A 3 -2.59 -13.97 -5.04
CA ASP A 3 -2.38 -13.46 -3.70
C ASP A 3 -2.24 -11.93 -3.73
N ILE A 4 -2.96 -11.27 -2.84
CA ILE A 4 -2.72 -9.87 -2.51
C ILE A 4 -1.92 -9.86 -1.21
N ASP A 5 -0.73 -9.26 -1.22
CA ASP A 5 0.18 -9.33 -0.09
C ASP A 5 -0.36 -8.69 1.18
N SER A 6 -1.07 -7.55 1.03
CA SER A 6 -1.57 -6.82 2.20
C SER A 6 -2.87 -6.11 1.91
N VAL A 7 -3.77 -6.14 2.88
CA VAL A 7 -4.99 -5.34 2.87
C VAL A 7 -5.03 -4.56 4.18
N GLY A 8 -5.03 -3.24 4.08
CA GLY A 8 -5.23 -2.39 5.26
C GLY A 8 -6.71 -2.32 5.58
N ILE A 9 -7.05 -2.51 6.84
CA ILE A 9 -8.45 -2.50 7.27
C ILE A 9 -8.69 -1.47 8.38
N CYS A 10 -9.93 -0.99 8.46
CA CYS A 10 -10.34 -0.17 9.58
C CYS A 10 -10.37 -1.02 10.85
N LEU A 11 -9.78 -0.53 11.93
CA LEU A 11 -9.73 -1.25 13.20
C LEU A 11 -11.11 -1.37 13.85
N LYS A 12 -12.04 -0.49 13.51
CA LYS A 12 -13.40 -0.46 14.09
C LYS A 12 -14.39 -1.31 13.29
N CYS A 13 -14.58 -0.97 12.01
CA CYS A 13 -15.62 -1.61 11.18
C CYS A 13 -15.11 -2.75 10.31
N LYS A 14 -13.79 -2.96 10.24
CA LYS A 14 -13.12 -4.01 9.47
C LYS A 14 -13.28 -3.87 7.96
N GLN A 15 -13.71 -2.72 7.47
CA GLN A 15 -13.74 -2.46 6.03
C GLN A 15 -12.34 -2.25 5.49
N PRO A 16 -12.05 -2.68 4.25
CA PRO A 16 -10.74 -2.45 3.66
C PRO A 16 -10.52 -0.96 3.37
N LEU A 17 -9.30 -0.49 3.62
CA LEU A 17 -8.89 0.88 3.40
C LEU A 17 -7.93 1.03 2.22
N TYR A 18 -7.10 0.02 1.97
CA TYR A 18 -6.16 0.01 0.86
C TYR A 18 -5.69 -1.41 0.55
N LEU A 19 -5.14 -1.58 -0.66
CA LEU A 19 -4.45 -2.81 -1.06
C LEU A 19 -2.98 -2.50 -1.30
N ALA A 20 -2.10 -3.44 -1.00
CA ALA A 20 -0.67 -3.28 -1.24
C ALA A 20 -0.03 -4.58 -1.74
N GLU A 21 0.83 -4.45 -2.74
CA GLU A 21 1.73 -5.49 -3.20
C GLU A 21 3.13 -5.16 -2.70
N THR A 22 3.81 -6.13 -2.10
CA THR A 22 5.17 -5.93 -1.62
C THR A 22 6.14 -6.84 -2.35
N THR A 23 7.35 -6.36 -2.56
CA THR A 23 8.41 -7.15 -3.16
C THR A 23 9.76 -6.68 -2.65
N PHE A 24 10.73 -7.61 -2.62
CA PHE A 24 12.09 -7.29 -2.20
C PHE A 24 12.73 -6.34 -3.21
N ASP A 25 13.36 -5.26 -2.73
CA ASP A 25 13.98 -4.25 -3.59
C ASP A 25 15.33 -4.74 -4.10
N VAL A 26 15.40 -5.06 -5.40
CA VAL A 26 16.63 -5.40 -6.11
C VAL A 26 16.91 -4.37 -7.21
N GLY A 27 16.33 -3.17 -7.08
CA GLY A 27 16.52 -2.09 -8.04
C GLY A 27 15.57 -2.13 -9.24
N GLN A 28 14.62 -3.06 -9.27
CA GLN A 28 13.67 -3.17 -10.37
C GLN A 28 12.73 -1.96 -10.44
N ALA A 29 12.34 -1.59 -11.66
CA ALA A 29 11.45 -0.45 -11.86
C ALA A 29 9.98 -0.81 -11.66
N TRP A 30 9.61 -2.07 -11.82
CA TRP A 30 8.21 -2.48 -11.83
C TRP A 30 8.02 -3.96 -11.49
N LYS A 31 6.82 -4.29 -11.04
CA LYS A 31 6.32 -5.64 -10.84
C LYS A 31 4.90 -5.70 -11.39
N ALA A 32 4.45 -6.84 -11.89
CA ALA A 32 3.09 -7.01 -12.38
C ALA A 32 2.07 -6.85 -11.24
N THR A 33 1.13 -5.92 -11.39
CA THR A 33 0.14 -5.57 -10.36
C THR A 33 -1.27 -5.49 -10.93
N THR A 34 -1.51 -6.10 -12.09
CA THR A 34 -2.77 -5.94 -12.85
C THR A 34 -4.01 -6.30 -12.05
N THR A 35 -3.97 -7.41 -11.33
CA THR A 35 -5.14 -7.86 -10.56
C THR A 35 -5.36 -7.02 -9.32
N THR A 36 -4.29 -6.62 -8.62
CA THR A 36 -4.41 -5.73 -7.46
C THR A 36 -5.03 -4.40 -7.88
N GLU A 37 -4.58 -3.84 -9.01
CA GLU A 37 -5.17 -2.61 -9.55
C GLU A 37 -6.64 -2.78 -9.91
N ALA A 38 -7.01 -3.90 -10.55
CA ALA A 38 -8.40 -4.16 -10.94
C ALA A 38 -9.30 -4.29 -9.72
N LEU A 39 -8.88 -5.02 -8.70
CA LEU A 39 -9.64 -5.17 -7.46
C LEU A 39 -9.77 -3.83 -6.73
N ALA A 40 -8.69 -3.05 -6.66
CA ALA A 40 -8.72 -1.75 -6.02
C ALA A 40 -9.69 -0.79 -6.72
N ARG A 41 -9.73 -0.80 -8.05
CA ARG A 41 -10.67 0.02 -8.81
C ARG A 41 -12.12 -0.39 -8.57
N LEU A 42 -12.39 -1.70 -8.58
CA LEU A 42 -13.74 -2.22 -8.30
C LEU A 42 -14.21 -1.87 -6.88
N ALA A 43 -13.31 -1.89 -5.92
CA ALA A 43 -13.62 -1.56 -4.52
C ALA A 43 -13.49 -0.05 -4.23
N ASN A 44 -13.05 0.74 -5.19
CA ASN A 44 -12.81 2.18 -5.03
C ASN A 44 -11.80 2.47 -3.91
N LEU A 45 -10.69 1.74 -3.91
CA LEU A 45 -9.64 1.84 -2.89
C LEU A 45 -8.32 2.32 -3.49
N PRO A 46 -7.50 3.01 -2.69
CA PRO A 46 -6.11 3.23 -3.09
C PRO A 46 -5.33 1.92 -3.04
N SER A 47 -4.36 1.76 -3.92
CA SER A 47 -3.46 0.63 -3.90
C SER A 47 -2.03 1.08 -4.18
N PHE A 48 -1.08 0.29 -3.68
CA PHE A 48 0.34 0.65 -3.70
C PHE A 48 1.19 -0.54 -4.08
N LEU A 49 2.29 -0.28 -4.80
CA LEU A 49 3.37 -1.22 -5.02
C LEU A 49 4.54 -0.77 -4.15
N ILE A 50 5.02 -1.65 -3.29
CA ILE A 50 6.04 -1.34 -2.30
C ILE A 50 7.26 -2.22 -2.51
N PHE A 51 8.41 -1.61 -2.78
CA PHE A 51 9.69 -2.30 -2.80
C PHE A 51 10.37 -2.07 -1.45
N TYR A 52 10.56 -3.12 -0.67
CA TYR A 52 11.19 -2.99 0.64
C TYR A 52 12.66 -3.40 0.58
N LYS A 53 13.51 -2.63 1.26
CA LYS A 53 14.95 -2.86 1.36
C LYS A 53 15.30 -3.32 2.76
N VAL A 54 16.08 -4.40 2.85
CA VAL A 54 16.51 -4.98 4.13
C VAL A 54 18.02 -4.82 4.28
N GLU A 55 18.45 -4.31 5.42
CA GLU A 55 19.86 -4.25 5.83
C GLU A 55 19.98 -4.71 7.28
N ASN A 56 20.97 -5.55 7.57
CA ASN A 56 21.21 -6.07 8.93
C ASN A 56 19.94 -6.70 9.55
N ASN A 57 19.21 -7.48 8.76
CA ASN A 57 17.97 -8.16 9.14
C ASN A 57 16.82 -7.23 9.55
N ALA A 58 16.89 -5.96 9.14
CA ALA A 58 15.82 -4.99 9.40
C ALA A 58 15.41 -4.28 8.11
N VAL A 59 14.13 -3.98 7.98
CA VAL A 59 13.64 -3.16 6.87
C VAL A 59 14.06 -1.72 7.12
N VAL A 60 14.81 -1.14 6.18
CA VAL A 60 15.37 0.21 6.33
C VAL A 60 14.66 1.25 5.47
N SER A 61 14.01 0.84 4.38
CA SER A 61 13.28 1.77 3.53
C SER A 61 12.23 1.08 2.69
N PHE A 62 11.22 1.86 2.29
CA PHE A 62 10.23 1.48 1.29
C PHE A 62 10.31 2.43 0.10
N ARG A 63 10.29 1.87 -1.09
CA ARG A 63 10.15 2.60 -2.33
C ARG A 63 8.73 2.34 -2.83
N VAL A 64 7.86 3.36 -2.74
CA VAL A 64 6.41 3.21 -2.88
C VAL A 64 5.93 3.85 -4.17
N LYS A 65 5.13 3.12 -4.94
CA LYS A 65 4.42 3.64 -6.11
C LYS A 65 2.93 3.50 -5.86
N GLN A 66 2.19 4.58 -6.06
CA GLN A 66 0.73 4.52 -6.00
C GLN A 66 0.18 3.97 -7.31
N LEU A 67 -0.74 3.02 -7.24
CA LEU A 67 -1.33 2.36 -8.40
C LEU A 67 -2.74 2.87 -8.71
N THR A 68 -3.54 3.10 -7.69
CA THR A 68 -4.91 3.61 -7.81
C THR A 68 -5.15 4.72 -6.78
N PRO A 69 -6.08 5.64 -6.99
CA PRO A 69 -6.94 5.77 -8.18
C PRO A 69 -6.17 6.17 -9.43
N GLU A 70 -5.02 6.80 -9.28
CA GLU A 70 -4.15 7.20 -10.39
C GLU A 70 -2.78 6.57 -10.24
N LYS A 71 -2.28 6.00 -11.34
CA LYS A 71 -0.98 5.37 -11.37
C LYS A 71 0.11 6.42 -11.45
N HIS A 72 0.90 6.53 -10.40
CA HIS A 72 2.00 7.48 -10.34
C HIS A 72 3.29 6.85 -10.84
N LYS A 73 3.98 7.54 -11.76
CA LYS A 73 5.28 7.10 -12.26
C LYS A 73 6.39 7.36 -11.26
N LYS A 74 6.25 8.39 -10.43
CA LYS A 74 7.24 8.73 -9.42
C LYS A 74 7.12 7.83 -8.21
N GLU A 75 8.28 7.41 -7.74
CA GLU A 75 8.38 6.67 -6.49
C GLU A 75 8.57 7.65 -5.34
N VAL A 76 8.05 7.27 -4.19
CA VAL A 76 8.29 7.97 -2.93
C VAL A 76 9.13 7.06 -2.05
N LEU A 77 10.28 7.55 -1.60
CA LEU A 77 11.09 6.84 -0.61
C LEU A 77 10.59 7.17 0.77
N LEU A 78 10.24 6.14 1.53
CA LEU A 78 9.74 6.30 2.90
C LEU A 78 10.52 5.40 3.85
N GLU A 79 10.80 5.92 5.03
CA GLU A 79 11.22 5.09 6.15
C GLU A 79 10.01 4.31 6.67
N PRO A 80 10.19 3.16 7.33
CA PRO A 80 9.06 2.39 7.86
C PRO A 80 8.11 3.23 8.73
N ARG A 81 8.65 4.12 9.55
CA ARG A 81 7.84 5.02 10.39
C ARG A 81 6.97 5.94 9.55
N ALA A 82 7.52 6.50 8.46
CA ALA A 82 6.76 7.38 7.57
C ALA A 82 5.64 6.63 6.86
N TRP A 83 5.87 5.37 6.46
CA TRP A 83 4.84 4.52 5.90
C TRP A 83 3.69 4.29 6.88
N VAL A 84 4.01 3.96 8.14
CA VAL A 84 3.01 3.77 9.19
C VAL A 84 2.19 5.05 9.38
N GLN A 85 2.84 6.20 9.44
CA GLN A 85 2.15 7.50 9.57
C GLN A 85 1.22 7.76 8.38
N ALA A 86 1.64 7.43 7.16
CA ALA A 86 0.78 7.58 5.99
C ALA A 86 -0.47 6.69 6.07
N MET A 87 -0.32 5.47 6.57
CA MET A 87 -1.46 4.56 6.73
C MET A 87 -2.39 5.00 7.86
N GLU A 88 -1.85 5.59 8.92
CA GLU A 88 -2.64 6.19 9.99
C GLU A 88 -3.52 7.33 9.47
N LEU A 89 -3.02 8.12 8.51
CA LEU A 89 -3.83 9.16 7.86
C LEU A 89 -5.03 8.56 7.11
N LEU A 90 -4.87 7.43 6.47
CA LEU A 90 -5.99 6.75 5.81
C LEU A 90 -7.04 6.31 6.83
N GLN A 91 -6.61 5.79 7.97
CA GLN A 91 -7.52 5.43 9.06
C GLN A 91 -8.24 6.67 9.59
N ASP A 92 -7.53 7.78 9.78
CA ASP A 92 -8.12 9.02 10.30
C ASP A 92 -9.17 9.58 9.33
N ARG A 93 -8.91 9.55 8.03
CA ARG A 93 -9.89 9.96 7.02
C ARG A 93 -11.12 9.07 7.06
N HIS A 94 -10.93 7.77 7.17
CA HIS A 94 -12.03 6.82 7.26
C HIS A 94 -12.84 7.05 8.54
N ASN A 95 -12.21 7.42 9.65
CA ASN A 95 -12.90 7.69 10.92
C ASN A 95 -13.95 8.78 10.80
N LEU A 96 -13.81 9.70 9.84
CA LEU A 96 -14.81 10.73 9.59
C LEU A 96 -16.13 10.17 9.06
N VAL A 97 -16.10 9.00 8.43
CA VAL A 97 -17.27 8.37 7.80
C VAL A 97 -17.58 6.98 8.40
N CYS A 98 -16.74 6.50 9.27
CA CYS A 98 -16.92 5.20 9.91
C CYS A 98 -18.08 5.27 10.88
N LYS A 99 -19.05 4.33 10.74
CA LYS A 99 -20.28 4.31 11.56
C LYS A 99 -20.13 3.46 12.81
N LYS A 100 -18.94 2.97 13.11
CA LYS A 100 -18.69 2.12 14.28
C LYS A 100 -17.65 2.77 15.26
#